data_41a611b09fe0b35eba866acbab52f114
#
_entry.id   41a611b09fe0b35eba866acbab52f114
#
_cell.length_a   1.000
_cell.length_b   1.000
_cell.length_c   1.000
_cell.angle_alpha   90.00
_cell.angle_beta   90.00
_cell.angle_gamma   90.00
#
_symmetry.space_group_name_H-M   'P 1'
#
loop_
_entity.id
_entity.type
_entity.pdbx_description
1 polymer ?
#
loop_
_entity_poly.entity_id
_entity_poly.type
_entity_poly.pdbx_seq_one_letter_code
_entity_poly.pdbx_strand_id
1 'polypeptide(L)'
;KRSKLRSRSEVTLERNLRCPHSGATISGIPIIAANMDTVGTLAMSKALAEHKMFVALDKYTTSEDLSQRNSDFTFVTSGSSDEDIIRLNDIPNRKNICLDVANGYSESFLTAVKRVRESNPDAFILAGNVATPEMTQAILLAGASCVKIGIGPGSSCTTRLLTGVGYPQLSAIIECADAAHGLNGHICADGGCRYPADVAKAFAAGADLVMLGGMLAGTDQSNGVRILDERGQVAFIEYRGMSSHAAMKDHKGVVSPYRASEGKVVKVPYKGDVHDVIHQILGGLRSTCTYIGAGRIKDMPKCASFVRTKEQENRIFSQEDFRWWER
;
A
#
# COMPACT_ATOMS: atom_id res chain seq x y z
N LYS A 1 -17.37 -19.67 10.34
CA LYS A 1 -17.10 -20.62 11.46
C LYS A 1 -17.56 -19.98 12.76
N ARG A 2 -17.82 -20.82 13.80
CA ARG A 2 -18.16 -20.30 15.13
C ARG A 2 -16.97 -19.56 15.73
N SER A 3 -17.13 -18.28 16.08
CA SER A 3 -16.11 -17.54 16.81
C SER A 3 -16.06 -17.99 18.28
N LYS A 4 -14.83 -18.15 18.80
CA LYS A 4 -14.58 -18.38 20.23
C LYS A 4 -14.15 -17.10 20.96
N LEU A 5 -13.98 -15.99 20.21
CA LEU A 5 -13.56 -14.71 20.75
C LEU A 5 -14.71 -14.06 21.50
N ARG A 6 -14.44 -13.59 22.70
CA ARG A 6 -15.41 -12.91 23.58
C ARG A 6 -15.36 -11.39 23.41
N SER A 7 -14.20 -10.86 23.01
CA SER A 7 -13.96 -9.44 22.85
C SER A 7 -13.08 -9.15 21.63
N ARG A 8 -13.27 -7.99 21.01
CA ARG A 8 -12.40 -7.46 19.97
C ARG A 8 -10.98 -7.20 20.47
N SER A 9 -10.80 -7.00 21.79
CA SER A 9 -9.48 -6.81 22.42
C SER A 9 -8.60 -8.05 22.39
N GLU A 10 -9.19 -9.25 22.23
CA GLU A 10 -8.45 -10.52 22.10
C GLU A 10 -7.79 -10.68 20.72
N VAL A 11 -8.13 -9.84 19.75
CA VAL A 11 -7.59 -9.93 18.40
C VAL A 11 -6.19 -9.33 18.33
N THR A 12 -5.23 -10.10 17.82
CA THR A 12 -3.88 -9.62 17.53
C THR A 12 -3.76 -9.20 16.06
N LEU A 13 -3.47 -7.91 15.83
CA LEU A 13 -3.28 -7.35 14.49
C LEU A 13 -1.80 -7.34 14.06
N GLU A 14 -0.86 -7.40 15.00
CA GLU A 14 0.58 -7.41 14.70
C GLU A 14 0.99 -8.73 14.02
N ARG A 15 1.92 -8.63 13.09
CA ARG A 15 2.54 -9.75 12.37
C ARG A 15 4.06 -9.58 12.31
N ASN A 16 4.73 -10.71 12.24
CA ASN A 16 6.13 -10.81 11.87
C ASN A 16 6.22 -11.39 10.46
N LEU A 17 6.82 -10.65 9.53
CA LEU A 17 7.05 -11.08 8.15
C LEU A 17 8.54 -11.27 7.95
N ARG A 18 8.95 -12.52 7.74
CA ARG A 18 10.36 -12.89 7.57
C ARG A 18 10.72 -12.91 6.09
N CYS A 19 11.82 -12.29 5.73
CA CYS A 19 12.38 -12.36 4.39
C CYS A 19 12.79 -13.81 4.06
N PRO A 20 12.38 -14.37 2.91
CA PRO A 20 12.79 -15.73 2.52
C PRO A 20 14.27 -15.83 2.15
N HIS A 21 14.94 -14.72 1.80
CA HIS A 21 16.32 -14.67 1.32
C HIS A 21 17.33 -14.28 2.40
N SER A 22 16.87 -13.80 3.53
CA SER A 22 17.74 -13.34 4.63
C SER A 22 17.08 -13.60 5.98
N GLY A 23 17.78 -13.24 7.07
CA GLY A 23 17.20 -13.27 8.42
C GLY A 23 16.29 -12.07 8.74
N ALA A 24 16.19 -11.10 7.83
CA ALA A 24 15.43 -9.87 8.04
C ALA A 24 13.95 -10.17 8.34
N THR A 25 13.42 -9.46 9.33
CA THR A 25 12.02 -9.56 9.74
C THR A 25 11.49 -8.17 10.00
N ILE A 26 10.34 -7.84 9.42
CA ILE A 26 9.57 -6.66 9.81
C ILE A 26 8.46 -7.08 10.77
N SER A 27 8.23 -6.27 11.79
CA SER A 27 7.26 -6.55 12.86
C SER A 27 6.36 -5.36 13.09
N GLY A 28 5.04 -5.55 13.03
CA GLY A 28 4.07 -4.49 13.24
C GLY A 28 2.69 -4.85 12.71
N ILE A 29 1.79 -3.88 12.68
CA ILE A 29 0.49 -4.02 12.02
C ILE A 29 0.72 -3.89 10.51
N PRO A 30 0.35 -4.90 9.69
CA PRO A 30 0.79 -4.99 8.31
C PRO A 30 -0.01 -4.09 7.36
N ILE A 31 -0.11 -2.82 7.70
CA ILE A 31 -0.69 -1.75 6.87
C ILE A 31 0.42 -0.76 6.57
N ILE A 32 0.53 -0.36 5.31
CA ILE A 32 1.57 0.53 4.83
C ILE A 32 0.95 1.71 4.06
N ALA A 33 1.34 2.94 4.37
CA ALA A 33 0.97 4.10 3.57
C ALA A 33 1.74 4.08 2.23
N ALA A 34 1.04 4.40 1.15
CA ALA A 34 1.56 4.30 -0.21
C ALA A 34 2.67 5.35 -0.47
N ASN A 35 3.64 4.95 -1.27
CA ASN A 35 4.79 5.74 -1.71
C ASN A 35 4.41 6.85 -2.75
N MET A 36 3.42 7.62 -2.40
CA MET A 36 2.90 8.73 -3.21
C MET A 36 3.27 10.06 -2.55
N ASP A 37 3.62 11.07 -3.33
CA ASP A 37 4.03 12.39 -2.84
C ASP A 37 3.00 13.09 -1.93
N THR A 38 1.73 12.71 -2.08
CA THR A 38 0.63 13.21 -1.25
C THR A 38 0.33 12.35 -0.02
N VAL A 39 0.93 11.18 0.14
CA VAL A 39 0.63 10.21 1.21
C VAL A 39 1.87 9.71 1.93
N GLY A 40 2.92 9.34 1.21
CA GLY A 40 4.17 8.80 1.75
C GLY A 40 5.09 9.88 2.31
N THR A 41 4.62 10.66 3.26
CA THR A 41 5.30 11.82 3.87
C THR A 41 6.03 11.46 5.16
N LEU A 42 6.98 12.30 5.58
CA LEU A 42 7.64 12.13 6.89
C LEU A 42 6.64 12.29 8.06
N ALA A 43 5.66 13.20 7.93
CA ALA A 43 4.61 13.37 8.94
C ALA A 43 3.77 12.10 9.08
N MET A 44 3.37 11.50 7.96
CA MET A 44 2.67 10.21 7.94
C MET A 44 3.53 9.11 8.56
N SER A 45 4.83 9.06 8.27
CA SER A 45 5.74 8.07 8.83
C SER A 45 5.83 8.16 10.35
N LYS A 46 5.90 9.37 10.91
CA LYS A 46 5.92 9.58 12.37
C LYS A 46 4.61 9.11 13.01
N ALA A 47 3.47 9.51 12.46
CA ALA A 47 2.16 9.15 13.01
C ALA A 47 1.87 7.63 12.92
N LEU A 48 2.16 6.99 11.79
CA LEU A 48 1.91 5.56 11.62
C LEU A 48 2.83 4.70 12.50
N ALA A 49 4.07 5.13 12.73
CA ALA A 49 5.01 4.43 13.60
C ALA A 49 4.50 4.32 15.06
N GLU A 50 3.74 5.29 15.56
CA GLU A 50 3.10 5.24 16.88
C GLU A 50 2.11 4.07 17.00
N HIS A 51 1.50 3.68 15.88
CA HIS A 51 0.61 2.53 15.77
C HIS A 51 1.33 1.24 15.31
N LYS A 52 2.66 1.25 15.22
CA LYS A 52 3.45 0.15 14.66
C LYS A 52 3.01 -0.22 13.23
N MET A 53 2.59 0.75 12.45
CA MET A 53 2.24 0.64 11.04
C MET A 53 3.37 1.21 10.18
N PHE A 54 3.36 0.86 8.90
CA PHE A 54 4.46 1.18 8.00
C PHE A 54 4.12 2.33 7.05
N VAL A 55 5.16 2.98 6.53
CA VAL A 55 5.06 3.95 5.44
C VAL A 55 6.12 3.64 4.38
N ALA A 56 5.75 3.62 3.12
CA ALA A 56 6.70 3.76 2.04
C ALA A 56 6.79 5.27 1.71
N LEU A 57 7.95 5.89 2.00
CA LEU A 57 8.16 7.28 1.64
C LEU A 57 8.20 7.43 0.13
N ASP A 58 7.73 8.56 -0.38
CA ASP A 58 7.84 8.81 -1.81
C ASP A 58 9.32 8.89 -2.24
N LYS A 59 9.60 8.56 -3.50
CA LYS A 59 10.99 8.46 -3.98
C LYS A 59 11.72 9.80 -4.10
N TYR A 60 11.02 10.91 -3.96
CA TYR A 60 11.57 12.27 -4.01
C TYR A 60 11.82 12.86 -2.62
N THR A 61 11.58 12.07 -1.56
CA THR A 61 11.87 12.45 -0.17
C THR A 61 13.34 12.86 -0.03
N THR A 62 13.58 13.99 0.61
CA THR A 62 14.92 14.57 0.77
C THR A 62 15.83 13.73 1.66
N SER A 63 17.14 13.86 1.53
CA SER A 63 18.08 13.18 2.42
C SER A 63 17.95 13.64 3.87
N GLU A 64 17.55 14.89 4.11
CA GLU A 64 17.26 15.43 5.42
C GLU A 64 16.06 14.73 6.06
N ASP A 65 14.93 14.61 5.35
CA ASP A 65 13.74 13.90 5.82
C ASP A 65 14.03 12.42 6.05
N LEU A 66 14.81 11.80 5.15
CA LEU A 66 15.23 10.42 5.30
C LEU A 66 16.07 10.19 6.57
N SER A 67 16.85 11.19 7.03
CA SER A 67 17.63 11.10 8.27
C SER A 67 16.75 11.09 9.52
N GLN A 68 15.55 11.69 9.46
CA GLN A 68 14.60 11.80 10.58
C GLN A 68 13.60 10.64 10.69
N ARG A 69 13.61 9.70 9.72
CA ARG A 69 12.63 8.60 9.70
C ARG A 69 12.89 7.56 10.79
N ASN A 70 11.85 6.89 11.22
CA ASN A 70 11.96 5.64 11.98
C ASN A 70 12.22 4.48 11.00
N SER A 71 13.46 4.00 10.92
CA SER A 71 13.86 2.98 9.94
C SER A 71 13.18 1.63 10.12
N ASP A 72 12.60 1.33 11.27
CA ASP A 72 11.90 0.06 11.53
C ASP A 72 10.51 0.04 10.89
N PHE A 73 9.86 1.19 10.76
CA PHE A 73 8.52 1.33 10.19
C PHE A 73 8.49 2.05 8.84
N THR A 74 9.66 2.37 8.29
CA THR A 74 9.73 3.15 7.05
C THR A 74 10.44 2.40 5.95
N PHE A 75 9.80 2.28 4.79
CA PHE A 75 10.39 1.81 3.55
C PHE A 75 10.95 3.00 2.77
N VAL A 76 12.19 2.89 2.32
CA VAL A 76 12.79 3.84 1.38
C VAL A 76 12.40 3.41 -0.02
N THR A 77 11.77 4.31 -0.78
CA THR A 77 11.33 4.02 -2.14
C THR A 77 12.39 4.38 -3.18
N SER A 78 12.57 3.48 -4.14
CA SER A 78 13.44 3.66 -5.30
C SER A 78 12.74 3.18 -6.57
N GLY A 79 13.14 3.71 -7.71
CA GLY A 79 12.86 3.14 -9.03
C GLY A 79 13.80 2.00 -9.37
N SER A 80 13.91 1.70 -10.66
CA SER A 80 14.73 0.59 -11.17
C SER A 80 15.85 1.02 -12.12
N SER A 81 16.04 2.31 -12.35
CA SER A 81 17.16 2.81 -13.15
C SER A 81 18.48 2.70 -12.41
N ASP A 82 19.58 2.79 -13.13
CA ASP A 82 20.92 2.78 -12.52
C ASP A 82 21.10 3.94 -11.52
N GLU A 83 20.62 5.12 -11.88
CA GLU A 83 20.65 6.31 -11.03
C GLU A 83 19.80 6.13 -9.77
N ASP A 84 18.64 5.49 -9.90
CA ASP A 84 17.77 5.20 -8.75
C ASP A 84 18.47 4.24 -7.77
N ILE A 85 19.15 3.21 -8.28
CA ILE A 85 19.86 2.21 -7.46
C ILE A 85 21.10 2.82 -6.79
N ILE A 86 21.86 3.66 -7.50
CA ILE A 86 23.00 4.38 -6.93
C ILE A 86 22.51 5.26 -5.77
N ARG A 87 21.47 6.09 -6.00
CA ARG A 87 20.89 6.93 -4.95
C ARG A 87 20.38 6.11 -3.76
N LEU A 88 19.75 4.97 -4.00
CA LEU A 88 19.29 4.09 -2.94
C LEU A 88 20.47 3.61 -2.08
N ASN A 89 21.60 3.27 -2.70
CA ASN A 89 22.77 2.77 -1.99
C ASN A 89 23.47 3.83 -1.12
N ASP A 90 23.26 5.11 -1.41
CA ASP A 90 23.79 6.22 -0.61
C ASP A 90 22.93 6.51 0.66
N ILE A 91 21.72 5.95 0.75
CA ILE A 91 20.84 6.17 1.91
C ILE A 91 21.27 5.25 3.07
N PRO A 92 21.63 5.81 4.25
CA PRO A 92 22.00 5.00 5.40
C PRO A 92 20.81 4.25 6.01
N ASN A 93 21.06 3.15 6.71
CA ASN A 93 20.05 2.40 7.47
C ASN A 93 18.79 2.02 6.67
N ARG A 94 18.95 1.60 5.43
CA ARG A 94 17.87 1.17 4.52
C ARG A 94 17.45 -0.29 4.78
N LYS A 95 16.97 -0.56 6.00
CA LYS A 95 16.49 -1.91 6.38
C LYS A 95 15.31 -2.38 5.54
N ASN A 96 14.43 -1.45 5.16
CA ASN A 96 13.22 -1.72 4.39
C ASN A 96 13.26 -0.91 3.09
N ILE A 97 13.14 -1.59 1.97
CA ILE A 97 13.25 -0.99 0.63
C ILE A 97 11.95 -1.25 -0.13
N CYS A 98 11.43 -0.23 -0.81
CA CYS A 98 10.32 -0.33 -1.75
C CYS A 98 10.82 -0.04 -3.17
N LEU A 99 10.90 -1.08 -4.02
CA LEU A 99 11.17 -0.91 -5.44
C LEU A 99 9.85 -0.76 -6.18
N ASP A 100 9.61 0.43 -6.71
CA ASP A 100 8.33 0.80 -7.29
C ASP A 100 8.44 1.18 -8.76
N VAL A 101 7.73 0.43 -9.60
CA VAL A 101 7.55 0.70 -11.03
C VAL A 101 6.09 0.50 -11.41
N ALA A 102 5.61 1.25 -12.40
CA ALA A 102 4.25 1.09 -12.90
C ALA A 102 4.02 -0.27 -13.58
N ASN A 103 5.09 -0.86 -14.15
CA ASN A 103 5.05 -2.13 -14.87
C ASN A 103 6.22 -3.03 -14.42
N GLY A 104 5.94 -3.95 -13.51
CA GLY A 104 6.90 -4.93 -12.99
C GLY A 104 7.16 -6.12 -13.90
N TYR A 105 6.58 -6.15 -15.12
CA TYR A 105 6.72 -7.28 -16.07
C TYR A 105 7.97 -7.21 -16.94
N SER A 106 8.82 -6.18 -16.78
CA SER A 106 10.02 -6.06 -17.60
C SER A 106 11.19 -6.89 -17.05
N GLU A 107 12.01 -7.46 -17.92
CA GLU A 107 13.25 -8.16 -17.51
C GLU A 107 14.24 -7.20 -16.82
N SER A 108 14.26 -5.94 -17.23
CA SER A 108 15.08 -4.92 -16.58
C SER A 108 14.69 -4.72 -15.11
N PHE A 109 13.39 -4.85 -14.78
CA PHE A 109 12.94 -4.78 -13.40
C PHE A 109 13.40 -5.99 -12.57
N LEU A 110 13.33 -7.20 -13.10
CA LEU A 110 13.85 -8.40 -12.45
C LEU A 110 15.36 -8.27 -12.18
N THR A 111 16.10 -7.74 -13.16
CA THR A 111 17.54 -7.46 -13.01
C THR A 111 17.79 -6.42 -11.90
N ALA A 112 16.99 -5.36 -11.84
CA ALA A 112 17.09 -4.36 -10.78
C ALA A 112 16.82 -4.96 -9.40
N VAL A 113 15.82 -5.83 -9.24
CA VAL A 113 15.53 -6.53 -7.99
C VAL A 113 16.71 -7.37 -7.52
N LYS A 114 17.35 -8.13 -8.44
CA LYS A 114 18.57 -8.91 -8.14
C LYS A 114 19.70 -8.03 -7.65
N ARG A 115 20.03 -6.97 -8.38
CA ARG A 115 21.08 -6.02 -8.02
C ARG A 115 20.83 -5.36 -6.66
N VAL A 116 19.59 -4.97 -6.37
CA VAL A 116 19.26 -4.38 -5.07
C VAL A 116 19.38 -5.42 -3.95
N ARG A 117 19.01 -6.68 -4.17
CA ARG A 117 19.22 -7.76 -3.20
C ARG A 117 20.70 -7.99 -2.95
N GLU A 118 21.52 -8.05 -3.99
CA GLU A 118 22.97 -8.24 -3.88
C GLU A 118 23.63 -7.10 -3.08
N SER A 119 23.23 -5.85 -3.34
CA SER A 119 23.76 -4.67 -2.62
C SER A 119 23.19 -4.51 -1.21
N ASN A 120 22.06 -5.15 -0.88
CA ASN A 120 21.35 -5.03 0.39
C ASN A 120 20.90 -6.42 0.89
N PRO A 121 21.84 -7.31 1.24
CA PRO A 121 21.53 -8.72 1.55
C PRO A 121 20.58 -8.88 2.74
N ASP A 122 20.65 -7.97 3.72
CA ASP A 122 19.85 -8.02 4.95
C ASP A 122 18.57 -7.16 4.91
N ALA A 123 18.25 -6.52 3.79
CA ALA A 123 17.05 -5.68 3.70
C ALA A 123 15.78 -6.50 3.47
N PHE A 124 14.66 -6.01 4.00
CA PHE A 124 13.32 -6.45 3.58
C PHE A 124 12.92 -5.66 2.32
N ILE A 125 12.82 -6.34 1.17
CA ILE A 125 12.55 -5.72 -0.13
C ILE A 125 11.10 -5.98 -0.55
N LEU A 126 10.33 -4.90 -0.68
CA LEU A 126 9.01 -4.85 -1.27
C LEU A 126 9.15 -4.39 -2.73
N ALA A 127 8.70 -5.18 -3.71
CA ALA A 127 8.91 -4.88 -5.13
C ALA A 127 7.65 -5.08 -5.97
N GLY A 128 7.41 -4.24 -6.96
CA GLY A 128 6.25 -4.34 -7.86
C GLY A 128 6.07 -3.08 -8.72
N ASN A 129 4.96 -3.01 -9.51
CA ASN A 129 3.73 -3.76 -9.34
C ASN A 129 3.53 -4.82 -10.44
N VAL A 130 2.91 -5.90 -10.02
CA VAL A 130 2.41 -6.97 -10.90
C VAL A 130 1.01 -7.43 -10.45
N ALA A 131 0.37 -8.32 -11.20
CA ALA A 131 -0.97 -8.80 -10.88
C ALA A 131 -1.16 -10.30 -11.20
N THR A 132 -0.08 -11.03 -11.52
CA THR A 132 -0.15 -12.45 -11.90
C THR A 132 0.76 -13.32 -11.04
N PRO A 133 0.39 -14.60 -10.83
CA PRO A 133 1.18 -15.58 -10.07
C PRO A 133 2.61 -15.75 -10.60
N GLU A 134 2.77 -15.88 -11.91
CA GLU A 134 4.06 -16.13 -12.56
C GLU A 134 5.06 -15.00 -12.27
N MET A 135 4.61 -13.75 -12.42
CA MET A 135 5.48 -12.61 -12.13
C MET A 135 5.72 -12.40 -10.64
N THR A 136 4.76 -12.77 -9.81
CA THR A 136 4.96 -12.80 -8.35
C THR A 136 6.09 -13.77 -7.98
N GLN A 137 6.08 -14.97 -8.53
CA GLN A 137 7.16 -15.96 -8.35
C GLN A 137 8.50 -15.43 -8.89
N ALA A 138 8.50 -14.87 -10.10
CA ALA A 138 9.73 -14.36 -10.72
C ALA A 138 10.40 -13.25 -9.88
N ILE A 139 9.61 -12.32 -9.33
CA ILE A 139 10.11 -11.23 -8.48
C ILE A 139 10.62 -11.77 -7.13
N LEU A 140 9.94 -12.74 -6.53
CA LEU A 140 10.43 -13.40 -5.31
C LEU A 140 11.74 -14.12 -5.57
N LEU A 141 11.84 -14.92 -6.63
CA LEU A 141 13.07 -15.63 -7.01
C LEU A 141 14.20 -14.68 -7.38
N ALA A 142 13.89 -13.46 -7.86
CA ALA A 142 14.87 -12.41 -8.08
C ALA A 142 15.42 -11.78 -6.78
N GLY A 143 14.83 -12.08 -5.61
CA GLY A 143 15.34 -11.63 -4.32
C GLY A 143 14.40 -10.72 -3.51
N ALA A 144 13.18 -10.43 -3.98
CA ALA A 144 12.22 -9.68 -3.18
C ALA A 144 11.74 -10.48 -1.96
N SER A 145 11.41 -9.80 -0.89
CA SER A 145 10.79 -10.39 0.31
C SER A 145 9.27 -10.42 0.19
N CYS A 146 8.73 -9.41 -0.47
CA CYS A 146 7.30 -9.17 -0.63
C CYS A 146 7.04 -8.55 -2.01
N VAL A 147 5.95 -8.96 -2.67
CA VAL A 147 5.59 -8.44 -3.99
C VAL A 147 4.37 -7.54 -3.90
N LYS A 148 4.45 -6.33 -4.49
CA LYS A 148 3.32 -5.41 -4.60
C LYS A 148 2.38 -5.86 -5.71
N ILE A 149 1.13 -6.17 -5.33
CA ILE A 149 0.10 -6.71 -6.23
C ILE A 149 -0.95 -5.64 -6.51
N GLY A 150 -1.08 -5.29 -7.78
CA GLY A 150 -2.11 -4.36 -8.23
C GLY A 150 -1.71 -3.58 -9.49
N ILE A 151 -2.45 -3.77 -10.58
CA ILE A 151 -2.37 -2.98 -11.80
C ILE A 151 -3.72 -2.30 -12.03
N GLY A 152 -3.74 -0.98 -11.83
CA GLY A 152 -4.91 -0.15 -12.06
C GLY A 152 -6.03 -0.16 -11.02
N PRO A 153 -5.91 -0.71 -9.77
CA PRO A 153 -7.02 -0.72 -8.82
C PRO A 153 -7.16 0.60 -8.03
N GLY A 154 -6.14 1.47 -8.05
CA GLY A 154 -6.11 2.70 -7.27
C GLY A 154 -7.19 3.70 -7.68
N SER A 155 -7.73 4.46 -6.72
CA SER A 155 -8.80 5.45 -6.96
C SER A 155 -8.36 6.64 -7.82
N SER A 156 -7.07 6.95 -7.85
CA SER A 156 -6.47 7.97 -8.71
C SER A 156 -5.82 7.40 -9.99
N CYS A 157 -5.89 6.08 -10.20
CA CYS A 157 -5.32 5.39 -11.36
C CYS A 157 -6.30 5.35 -12.53
N THR A 158 -5.81 5.64 -13.74
CA THR A 158 -6.58 5.57 -14.99
C THR A 158 -6.03 4.55 -15.97
N THR A 159 -5.04 3.74 -15.57
CA THR A 159 -4.39 2.73 -16.43
C THR A 159 -5.40 1.84 -17.12
N ARG A 160 -6.39 1.30 -16.39
CA ARG A 160 -7.41 0.41 -16.97
C ARG A 160 -8.26 1.08 -18.06
N LEU A 161 -8.52 2.38 -17.90
CA LEU A 161 -9.32 3.16 -18.88
C LEU A 161 -8.51 3.48 -20.14
N LEU A 162 -7.22 3.76 -19.97
CA LEU A 162 -6.37 4.23 -21.07
C LEU A 162 -5.70 3.08 -21.84
N THR A 163 -5.41 1.97 -21.17
CA THR A 163 -4.63 0.88 -21.75
C THR A 163 -5.43 -0.43 -21.88
N GLY A 164 -6.57 -0.55 -21.19
CA GLY A 164 -7.29 -1.82 -21.05
C GLY A 164 -6.59 -2.84 -20.16
N VAL A 165 -5.38 -2.53 -19.67
CA VAL A 165 -4.60 -3.42 -18.80
C VAL A 165 -5.05 -3.31 -17.36
N GLY A 166 -5.20 -4.45 -16.68
CA GLY A 166 -5.55 -4.53 -15.28
C GLY A 166 -6.09 -5.89 -14.89
N TYR A 167 -6.24 -6.11 -13.59
CA TYR A 167 -6.77 -7.36 -13.04
C TYR A 167 -7.71 -7.04 -11.87
N PRO A 168 -8.84 -7.73 -11.68
CA PRO A 168 -9.69 -7.56 -10.50
C PRO A 168 -8.89 -7.81 -9.22
N GLN A 169 -8.82 -6.79 -8.35
CA GLN A 169 -7.85 -6.77 -7.27
C GLN A 169 -7.98 -7.96 -6.30
N LEU A 170 -9.21 -8.35 -5.95
CA LEU A 170 -9.43 -9.47 -5.04
C LEU A 170 -8.93 -10.79 -5.64
N SER A 171 -9.17 -11.02 -6.93
CA SER A 171 -8.69 -12.20 -7.65
C SER A 171 -7.15 -12.21 -7.72
N ALA A 172 -6.55 -11.06 -8.06
CA ALA A 172 -5.09 -10.91 -8.09
C ALA A 172 -4.45 -11.25 -6.72
N ILE A 173 -5.06 -10.77 -5.62
CA ILE A 173 -4.58 -11.07 -4.27
C ILE A 173 -4.63 -12.58 -4.00
N ILE A 174 -5.74 -13.24 -4.28
CA ILE A 174 -5.93 -14.68 -4.01
C ILE A 174 -4.88 -15.52 -4.78
N GLU A 175 -4.76 -15.27 -6.08
CA GLU A 175 -3.88 -16.03 -6.96
C GLU A 175 -2.39 -15.78 -6.66
N CYS A 176 -2.02 -14.51 -6.44
CA CYS A 176 -0.64 -14.14 -6.13
C CYS A 176 -0.22 -14.54 -4.71
N ALA A 177 -1.15 -14.54 -3.74
CA ALA A 177 -0.88 -15.03 -2.38
C ALA A 177 -0.52 -16.52 -2.39
N ASP A 178 -1.28 -17.34 -3.13
CA ASP A 178 -0.99 -18.76 -3.25
C ASP A 178 0.41 -19.01 -3.83
N ALA A 179 0.74 -18.32 -4.91
CA ALA A 179 2.05 -18.39 -5.56
C ALA A 179 3.21 -17.94 -4.64
N ALA A 180 3.01 -16.84 -3.89
CA ALA A 180 4.03 -16.30 -3.01
C ALA A 180 4.27 -17.17 -1.78
N HIS A 181 3.21 -17.64 -1.15
CA HIS A 181 3.31 -18.47 0.05
C HIS A 181 3.96 -19.82 -0.24
N GLY A 182 3.78 -20.37 -1.45
CA GLY A 182 4.49 -21.57 -1.91
C GLY A 182 6.02 -21.41 -1.94
N LEU A 183 6.52 -20.18 -2.05
CA LEU A 183 7.94 -19.83 -2.00
C LEU A 183 8.37 -19.23 -0.65
N ASN A 184 7.55 -19.31 0.38
CA ASN A 184 7.74 -18.63 1.68
C ASN A 184 7.90 -17.10 1.56
N GLY A 185 7.49 -16.53 0.45
CA GLY A 185 7.45 -15.09 0.21
C GLY A 185 6.14 -14.46 0.68
N HIS A 186 6.03 -13.15 0.51
CA HIS A 186 4.88 -12.36 0.93
C HIS A 186 4.30 -11.55 -0.23
N ILE A 187 3.05 -11.11 -0.07
CA ILE A 187 2.43 -10.13 -0.97
C ILE A 187 1.91 -8.92 -0.21
N CYS A 188 1.97 -7.78 -0.88
CA CYS A 188 1.34 -6.53 -0.49
C CYS A 188 0.21 -6.20 -1.45
N ALA A 189 -1.03 -6.20 -0.96
CA ALA A 189 -2.18 -5.76 -1.76
C ALA A 189 -2.12 -4.23 -1.90
N ASP A 190 -1.86 -3.73 -3.11
CA ASP A 190 -1.67 -2.32 -3.39
C ASP A 190 -2.81 -1.75 -4.25
N GLY A 191 -3.58 -0.85 -3.64
CA GLY A 191 -4.71 -0.16 -4.25
C GLY A 191 -6.05 -0.89 -4.15
N GLY A 192 -7.13 -0.15 -4.43
CA GLY A 192 -8.49 -0.67 -4.44
C GLY A 192 -9.26 -0.57 -3.12
N CYS A 193 -8.60 -0.31 -2.00
CA CYS A 193 -9.25 -0.11 -0.70
C CYS A 193 -9.84 1.29 -0.57
N ARG A 194 -11.13 1.38 -0.29
CA ARG A 194 -11.88 2.62 -0.03
C ARG A 194 -12.47 2.67 1.38
N TYR A 195 -12.73 1.51 1.95
CA TYR A 195 -13.33 1.33 3.27
C TYR A 195 -12.53 0.32 4.12
N PRO A 196 -12.65 0.34 5.44
CA PRO A 196 -12.05 -0.69 6.31
C PRO A 196 -12.42 -2.12 5.90
N ALA A 197 -13.63 -2.32 5.35
CA ALA A 197 -14.08 -3.61 4.84
C ALA A 197 -13.22 -4.13 3.67
N ASP A 198 -12.67 -3.25 2.82
CA ASP A 198 -11.82 -3.66 1.71
C ASP A 198 -10.45 -4.12 2.22
N VAL A 199 -9.92 -3.45 3.26
CA VAL A 199 -8.69 -3.86 3.96
C VAL A 199 -8.88 -5.25 4.57
N ALA A 200 -10.02 -5.49 5.22
CA ALA A 200 -10.36 -6.80 5.78
C ALA A 200 -10.47 -7.88 4.71
N LYS A 201 -11.09 -7.59 3.55
CA LYS A 201 -11.15 -8.50 2.40
C LYS A 201 -9.77 -8.82 1.85
N ALA A 202 -8.88 -7.84 1.75
CA ALA A 202 -7.52 -8.05 1.25
C ALA A 202 -6.76 -9.04 2.15
N PHE A 203 -6.82 -8.87 3.48
CA PHE A 203 -6.21 -9.83 4.42
C PHE A 203 -6.89 -11.20 4.37
N ALA A 204 -8.21 -11.24 4.29
CA ALA A 204 -8.95 -12.50 4.16
C ALA A 204 -8.64 -13.25 2.86
N ALA A 205 -8.27 -12.53 1.80
CA ALA A 205 -7.84 -13.08 0.51
C ALA A 205 -6.38 -13.58 0.50
N GLY A 206 -5.61 -13.34 1.56
CA GLY A 206 -4.24 -13.83 1.69
C GLY A 206 -3.15 -12.77 1.65
N ALA A 207 -3.49 -11.48 1.56
CA ALA A 207 -2.48 -10.43 1.64
C ALA A 207 -1.72 -10.48 2.97
N ASP A 208 -0.40 -10.30 2.91
CA ASP A 208 0.47 -10.22 4.08
C ASP A 208 0.63 -8.77 4.54
N LEU A 209 0.62 -7.83 3.60
CA LEU A 209 0.59 -6.38 3.79
C LEU A 209 -0.53 -5.79 2.94
N VAL A 210 -1.07 -4.65 3.37
CA VAL A 210 -2.04 -3.86 2.58
C VAL A 210 -1.54 -2.43 2.47
N MET A 211 -1.37 -1.93 1.24
CA MET A 211 -0.95 -0.57 0.96
C MET A 211 -2.14 0.34 0.72
N LEU A 212 -2.16 1.47 1.43
CA LEU A 212 -3.25 2.44 1.43
C LEU A 212 -2.78 3.80 0.91
N GLY A 213 -3.43 4.30 -0.13
CA GLY A 213 -3.27 5.66 -0.64
C GLY A 213 -4.47 6.54 -0.26
N GLY A 214 -5.55 6.48 -1.04
CA GLY A 214 -6.72 7.34 -0.89
C GLY A 214 -7.42 7.28 0.47
N MET A 215 -7.30 6.18 1.21
CA MET A 215 -7.86 6.09 2.57
C MET A 215 -7.13 7.02 3.54
N LEU A 216 -5.81 7.20 3.39
CA LEU A 216 -4.97 8.06 4.24
C LEU A 216 -4.81 9.48 3.67
N ALA A 217 -5.10 9.68 2.38
CA ALA A 217 -5.15 11.01 1.77
C ALA A 217 -6.27 11.85 2.39
N GLY A 218 -6.08 13.17 2.44
CA GLY A 218 -7.04 14.11 3.04
C GLY A 218 -6.87 14.29 4.54
N THR A 219 -5.86 13.69 5.16
CA THR A 219 -5.51 13.88 6.57
C THR A 219 -4.48 14.99 6.77
N ASP A 220 -4.30 15.45 7.99
CA ASP A 220 -3.30 16.48 8.34
C ASP A 220 -1.87 16.06 7.99
N GLN A 221 -1.58 14.76 8.07
CA GLN A 221 -0.27 14.19 7.78
C GLN A 221 -0.01 13.93 6.30
N SER A 222 -1.06 14.10 5.45
CA SER A 222 -0.93 14.02 3.99
C SER A 222 -0.52 15.37 3.40
N ASN A 223 0.24 15.34 2.29
CA ASN A 223 0.51 16.50 1.47
C ASN A 223 -0.60 16.68 0.43
N GLY A 224 -0.68 17.87 -0.14
CA GLY A 224 -1.61 18.20 -1.20
C GLY A 224 -2.15 19.62 -1.01
N VAL A 225 -2.69 20.19 -2.08
CA VAL A 225 -3.26 21.52 -2.03
C VAL A 225 -4.54 21.49 -1.19
N ARG A 226 -4.58 22.30 -0.14
CA ARG A 226 -5.76 22.47 0.71
C ARG A 226 -6.76 23.41 0.05
N ILE A 227 -8.00 22.96 -0.06
CA ILE A 227 -9.10 23.71 -0.66
C ILE A 227 -10.03 24.12 0.48
N LEU A 228 -10.21 25.43 0.62
CA LEU A 228 -11.00 26.00 1.70
C LEU A 228 -12.47 26.15 1.27
N ASP A 229 -13.38 26.06 2.22
CA ASP A 229 -14.79 26.41 2.08
C ASP A 229 -15.00 27.95 2.20
N GLU A 230 -16.26 28.37 2.11
CA GLU A 230 -16.65 29.78 2.21
C GLU A 230 -16.35 30.39 3.59
N ARG A 231 -16.12 29.57 4.61
CA ARG A 231 -15.76 29.98 5.98
C ARG A 231 -14.26 29.97 6.23
N GLY A 232 -13.45 29.67 5.20
CA GLY A 232 -11.99 29.58 5.31
C GLY A 232 -11.50 28.31 5.99
N GLN A 233 -12.36 27.29 6.15
CA GLN A 233 -11.95 25.99 6.71
C GLN A 233 -11.55 25.01 5.59
N VAL A 234 -10.63 24.10 5.88
CA VAL A 234 -10.22 23.07 4.91
C VAL A 234 -11.39 22.12 4.65
N ALA A 235 -11.91 22.12 3.44
CA ALA A 235 -13.00 21.24 3.02
C ALA A 235 -12.47 20.01 2.27
N PHE A 236 -11.45 20.18 1.43
CA PHE A 236 -10.84 19.12 0.63
C PHE A 236 -9.32 19.27 0.59
N ILE A 237 -8.65 18.14 0.31
CA ILE A 237 -7.23 18.12 -0.02
C ILE A 237 -7.07 17.44 -1.39
N GLU A 238 -6.18 17.94 -2.24
CA GLU A 238 -5.88 17.29 -3.50
C GLU A 238 -5.05 16.03 -3.27
N TYR A 239 -5.47 14.96 -3.92
CA TYR A 239 -4.79 13.68 -3.95
C TYR A 239 -4.55 13.29 -5.40
N ARG A 240 -3.33 12.82 -5.73
CA ARG A 240 -2.98 12.57 -7.13
C ARG A 240 -2.24 11.24 -7.33
N GLY A 241 -2.50 10.59 -8.48
CA GLY A 241 -1.69 9.47 -8.93
C GLY A 241 -0.30 9.94 -9.38
N MET A 242 0.74 9.17 -9.06
CA MET A 242 2.13 9.49 -9.41
C MET A 242 2.38 9.53 -10.93
N SER A 243 1.51 8.90 -11.73
CA SER A 243 1.51 8.99 -13.20
C SER A 243 0.55 10.05 -13.74
N SER A 244 0.03 10.96 -12.91
CA SER A 244 -0.77 12.10 -13.36
C SER A 244 0.09 13.15 -14.05
N HIS A 245 -0.52 13.92 -14.95
CA HIS A 245 0.16 15.02 -15.65
C HIS A 245 0.79 16.01 -14.66
N ALA A 246 0.09 16.34 -13.56
CA ALA A 246 0.58 17.23 -12.52
C ALA A 246 1.83 16.65 -11.83
N ALA A 247 1.78 15.39 -11.37
CA ALA A 247 2.92 14.78 -10.71
C ALA A 247 4.14 14.62 -11.65
N MET A 248 3.90 14.25 -12.91
CA MET A 248 4.99 14.16 -13.89
C MET A 248 5.64 15.52 -14.17
N LYS A 249 4.86 16.59 -14.27
CA LYS A 249 5.37 17.93 -14.48
C LYS A 249 6.21 18.40 -13.29
N ASP A 250 5.72 18.20 -12.06
CA ASP A 250 6.40 18.65 -10.84
C ASP A 250 7.72 17.91 -10.61
N HIS A 251 7.76 16.61 -10.88
CA HIS A 251 8.93 15.78 -10.57
C HIS A 251 9.91 15.61 -11.73
N LYS A 252 9.47 15.74 -12.98
CA LYS A 252 10.30 15.52 -14.17
C LYS A 252 10.45 16.75 -15.08
N GLY A 253 9.76 17.83 -14.75
CA GLY A 253 9.79 19.08 -15.52
C GLY A 253 9.12 19.02 -16.89
N VAL A 254 9.04 17.84 -17.52
CA VAL A 254 8.46 17.66 -18.86
C VAL A 254 7.62 16.39 -18.90
N VAL A 255 6.46 16.49 -19.51
CA VAL A 255 5.64 15.33 -19.86
C VAL A 255 6.03 14.86 -21.25
N SER A 256 6.56 13.64 -21.35
CA SER A 256 6.95 13.07 -22.63
C SER A 256 5.72 12.94 -23.55
N PRO A 257 5.78 13.41 -24.83
CA PRO A 257 4.62 13.43 -25.72
C PRO A 257 4.09 12.04 -26.10
N TYR A 258 4.88 10.99 -25.90
CA TYR A 258 4.49 9.60 -26.15
C TYR A 258 3.86 8.90 -24.92
N ARG A 259 3.73 9.59 -23.77
CA ARG A 259 3.13 9.03 -22.55
C ARG A 259 1.71 9.50 -22.35
N ALA A 260 0.79 8.56 -22.11
CA ALA A 260 -0.52 8.88 -21.58
C ALA A 260 -0.43 9.19 -20.06
N SER A 261 -1.30 10.06 -19.58
CA SER A 261 -1.43 10.34 -18.15
C SER A 261 -2.29 9.24 -17.49
N GLU A 262 -1.64 8.24 -16.95
CA GLU A 262 -2.31 7.09 -16.30
C GLU A 262 -2.73 7.37 -14.84
N GLY A 263 -2.76 8.62 -14.43
CA GLY A 263 -3.24 9.07 -13.14
C GLY A 263 -4.04 10.36 -13.24
N LYS A 264 -4.90 10.60 -12.27
CA LYS A 264 -5.69 11.81 -12.15
C LYS A 264 -5.46 12.50 -10.81
N VAL A 265 -5.73 13.81 -10.77
CA VAL A 265 -5.88 14.59 -9.54
C VAL A 265 -7.34 14.51 -9.11
N VAL A 266 -7.57 14.19 -7.84
CA VAL A 266 -8.90 14.13 -7.24
C VAL A 266 -8.93 14.94 -5.95
N LYS A 267 -10.08 15.55 -5.66
CA LYS A 267 -10.32 16.21 -4.38
C LYS A 267 -10.88 15.18 -3.42
N VAL A 268 -10.19 14.96 -2.30
CA VAL A 268 -10.67 14.09 -1.24
C VAL A 268 -11.18 14.95 -0.07
N PRO A 269 -12.28 14.59 0.57
CA PRO A 269 -12.75 15.30 1.75
C PRO A 269 -11.66 15.38 2.82
N TYR A 270 -11.59 16.51 3.50
CA TYR A 270 -10.71 16.64 4.66
C TYR A 270 -11.18 15.75 5.80
N LYS A 271 -10.24 15.03 6.41
CA LYS A 271 -10.51 13.98 7.40
C LYS A 271 -9.94 14.29 8.79
N GLY A 272 -9.27 15.42 8.96
CA GLY A 272 -8.58 15.73 10.21
C GLY A 272 -7.34 14.88 10.44
N ASP A 273 -7.10 14.51 11.68
CA ASP A 273 -5.93 13.75 12.08
C ASP A 273 -5.99 12.29 11.58
N VAL A 274 -4.86 11.78 11.07
CA VAL A 274 -4.76 10.40 10.60
C VAL A 274 -5.01 9.36 11.68
N HIS A 275 -4.77 9.70 12.95
CA HIS A 275 -5.03 8.79 14.07
C HIS A 275 -6.50 8.36 14.16
N ASP A 276 -7.45 9.23 13.84
CA ASP A 276 -8.88 8.89 13.80
C ASP A 276 -9.19 7.92 12.67
N VAL A 277 -8.62 8.16 11.49
CA VAL A 277 -8.73 7.25 10.35
C VAL A 277 -8.17 5.86 10.69
N ILE A 278 -6.99 5.80 11.31
CA ILE A 278 -6.35 4.56 11.75
C ILE A 278 -7.24 3.81 12.75
N HIS A 279 -7.79 4.49 13.75
CA HIS A 279 -8.67 3.86 14.72
C HIS A 279 -9.87 3.18 14.07
N GLN A 280 -10.49 3.81 13.07
CA GLN A 280 -11.62 3.21 12.34
C GLN A 280 -11.18 1.99 11.54
N ILE A 281 -10.02 2.04 10.87
CA ILE A 281 -9.48 0.89 10.11
C ILE A 281 -9.21 -0.29 11.05
N LEU A 282 -8.48 -0.05 12.14
CA LEU A 282 -8.11 -1.10 13.09
C LEU A 282 -9.32 -1.65 13.84
N GLY A 283 -10.27 -0.79 14.19
CA GLY A 283 -11.55 -1.18 14.79
C GLY A 283 -12.37 -2.09 13.86
N GLY A 284 -12.44 -1.73 12.58
CA GLY A 284 -13.09 -2.54 11.54
C GLY A 284 -12.44 -3.92 11.37
N LEU A 285 -11.11 -3.97 11.35
CA LEU A 285 -10.37 -5.24 11.27
C LEU A 285 -10.62 -6.14 12.49
N ARG A 286 -10.59 -5.59 13.70
CA ARG A 286 -10.88 -6.34 14.92
C ARG A 286 -12.30 -6.89 14.91
N SER A 287 -13.27 -6.07 14.46
CA SER A 287 -14.66 -6.52 14.29
C SER A 287 -14.75 -7.67 13.30
N THR A 288 -14.14 -7.55 12.12
CA THR A 288 -14.13 -8.62 11.11
C THR A 288 -13.53 -9.91 11.67
N CYS A 289 -12.38 -9.83 12.34
CA CYS A 289 -11.74 -10.97 12.98
C CYS A 289 -12.68 -11.68 13.99
N THR A 290 -13.42 -10.89 14.77
CA THR A 290 -14.39 -11.43 15.74
C THR A 290 -15.53 -12.17 15.03
N TYR A 291 -16.09 -11.60 13.95
CA TYR A 291 -17.17 -12.25 13.18
C TYR A 291 -16.73 -13.57 12.55
N ILE A 292 -15.53 -13.61 11.96
CA ILE A 292 -15.04 -14.83 11.28
C ILE A 292 -14.34 -15.82 12.21
N GLY A 293 -14.09 -15.44 13.48
CA GLY A 293 -13.44 -16.28 14.48
C GLY A 293 -11.91 -16.37 14.30
N ALA A 294 -11.28 -15.35 13.74
CA ALA A 294 -9.82 -15.25 13.59
C ALA A 294 -9.22 -14.48 14.78
N GLY A 295 -8.49 -15.17 15.67
CA GLY A 295 -7.80 -14.52 16.80
C GLY A 295 -6.62 -13.64 16.37
N ARG A 296 -6.09 -13.86 15.18
CA ARG A 296 -4.95 -13.13 14.62
C ARG A 296 -5.25 -12.76 13.16
N ILE A 297 -4.78 -11.60 12.72
CA ILE A 297 -4.97 -11.16 11.34
C ILE A 297 -4.44 -12.20 10.32
N LYS A 298 -3.33 -12.87 10.61
CA LYS A 298 -2.75 -13.90 9.75
C LYS A 298 -3.64 -15.13 9.56
N ASP A 299 -4.61 -15.34 10.43
CA ASP A 299 -5.50 -16.51 10.37
C ASP A 299 -6.79 -16.21 9.58
N MET A 300 -6.99 -14.96 9.15
CA MET A 300 -8.18 -14.53 8.40
C MET A 300 -8.45 -15.37 7.14
N PRO A 301 -7.44 -15.71 6.30
CA PRO A 301 -7.67 -16.53 5.09
C PRO A 301 -8.25 -17.92 5.40
N LYS A 302 -7.90 -18.49 6.57
CA LYS A 302 -8.40 -19.81 7.01
C LYS A 302 -9.80 -19.76 7.64
N CYS A 303 -10.24 -18.57 8.04
CA CYS A 303 -11.50 -18.37 8.76
C CYS A 303 -12.60 -17.76 7.88
N ALA A 304 -12.22 -16.92 6.92
CA ALA A 304 -13.15 -16.26 6.02
C ALA A 304 -13.69 -17.19 4.92
N SER A 305 -14.86 -16.85 4.40
CA SER A 305 -15.41 -17.42 3.18
C SER A 305 -15.93 -16.29 2.31
N PHE A 306 -15.54 -16.30 1.04
CA PHE A 306 -16.04 -15.36 0.04
C PHE A 306 -17.26 -15.97 -0.68
N VAL A 307 -18.27 -15.15 -0.87
CA VAL A 307 -19.46 -15.52 -1.66
C VAL A 307 -19.54 -14.56 -2.84
N ARG A 308 -19.59 -15.13 -4.03
CA ARG A 308 -19.82 -14.33 -5.24
C ARG A 308 -21.30 -13.97 -5.31
N THR A 309 -21.57 -12.67 -5.31
CA THR A 309 -22.94 -12.15 -5.44
C THR A 309 -23.09 -11.37 -6.74
N LYS A 310 -24.31 -11.24 -7.23
CA LYS A 310 -24.67 -10.19 -8.18
C LYS A 310 -24.62 -8.84 -7.46
N GLU A 311 -24.64 -7.75 -8.22
CA GLU A 311 -24.75 -6.41 -7.68
C GLU A 311 -25.89 -6.34 -6.65
N GLN A 312 -25.57 -5.88 -5.44
CA GLN A 312 -26.56 -5.68 -4.39
C GLN A 312 -26.92 -4.20 -4.36
N GLU A 313 -28.20 -3.89 -4.52
CA GLU A 313 -28.74 -2.56 -4.32
C GLU A 313 -28.79 -2.19 -2.82
N ASN A 314 -27.69 -2.31 -2.12
CA ASN A 314 -27.62 -1.79 -0.76
C ASN A 314 -27.19 -0.32 -0.83
N ARG A 315 -28.16 0.58 -0.69
CA ARG A 315 -27.98 2.04 -0.78
C ARG A 315 -26.94 2.59 0.21
N ILE A 316 -26.64 1.90 1.30
CA ILE A 316 -25.59 2.31 2.25
C ILE A 316 -24.19 2.37 1.60
N PHE A 317 -23.96 1.59 0.54
CA PHE A 317 -22.70 1.63 -0.21
C PHE A 317 -22.68 2.70 -1.30
N SER A 318 -23.80 3.28 -1.63
CA SER A 318 -23.93 4.35 -2.64
C SER A 318 -24.08 5.75 -2.00
N GLN A 319 -24.14 5.85 -0.69
CA GLN A 319 -24.19 7.15 -0.01
C GLN A 319 -22.82 7.80 -0.07
N GLU A 320 -22.68 8.81 -0.93
CA GLU A 320 -21.49 9.65 -1.06
C GLU A 320 -21.14 10.39 0.26
N ASP A 321 -22.12 10.54 1.16
CA ASP A 321 -22.01 11.26 2.43
C ASP A 321 -21.56 10.39 3.62
N PHE A 322 -21.38 9.08 3.46
CA PHE A 322 -20.95 8.22 4.56
C PHE A 322 -19.46 8.41 4.88
N ARG A 323 -19.20 9.20 5.89
CA ARG A 323 -17.87 9.52 6.40
C ARG A 323 -17.44 8.49 7.44
N TRP A 324 -16.97 7.34 6.98
CA TRP A 324 -16.60 6.21 7.85
C TRP A 324 -15.44 6.50 8.82
N TRP A 325 -14.72 7.60 8.63
CA TRP A 325 -13.61 8.05 9.49
C TRP A 325 -14.06 8.95 10.64
N GLU A 326 -15.27 9.47 10.63
CA GLU A 326 -15.83 10.24 11.73
C GLU A 326 -16.20 9.32 12.90
N ARG A 327 -15.94 9.79 14.13
CA ARG A 327 -16.29 9.08 15.38
C ARG A 327 -17.70 9.36 15.81
#